data_eed0f645829ab5f6ef3b44d62428f6e0
#
_entry.id   eed0f645829ab5f6ef3b44d62428f6e0
#
_cell.length_a   1.000
_cell.length_b   1.000
_cell.length_c   1.000
_cell.angle_alpha   90.00
_cell.angle_beta   90.00
_cell.angle_gamma   90.00
#
_symmetry.space_group_name_H-M   'P 1'
#
loop_
_entity.id
_entity.type
_entity.pdbx_description
1 polymer ?
#
loop_
_entity_poly.entity_id
_entity_poly.type
_entity_poly.pdbx_seq_one_letter_code
_entity_poly.pdbx_strand_id
1 'polypeptide(L)'
;MKYVIIGVGAAGIMAAKTIRKADKESSLTMISLDTQVHSRCMLHRYLSHERNEKQLSFIPENFFEENQIIWNKAQSVKQLHVKEKQVELLDGTRVEYDKLLIATGANSFIPPVGNLREAKNVFGLRHLSDAQAIDQSAKEAENIVI
;
A
#
# COMPACT_ATOMS: atom_id res chain seq x y z
N MET A 1 8.51 -10.11 21.27
CA MET A 1 7.11 -9.80 20.92
C MET A 1 6.97 -9.88 19.40
N LYS A 2 5.77 -10.23 18.88
CA LYS A 2 5.50 -10.29 17.43
C LYS A 2 4.58 -9.11 17.06
N TYR A 3 5.12 -8.13 16.34
CA TYR A 3 4.32 -7.02 15.80
C TYR A 3 3.95 -7.30 14.34
N VAL A 4 2.70 -7.07 13.98
CA VAL A 4 2.23 -7.13 12.59
C VAL A 4 1.58 -5.80 12.22
N ILE A 5 1.94 -5.26 11.05
CA ILE A 5 1.35 -4.04 10.49
C ILE A 5 0.77 -4.39 9.12
N ILE A 6 -0.51 -4.10 8.92
CA ILE A 6 -1.15 -4.24 7.61
C ILE A 6 -1.17 -2.87 6.93
N GLY A 7 -0.38 -2.73 5.88
CA GLY A 7 -0.21 -1.51 5.09
C GLY A 7 1.17 -0.89 5.21
N VAL A 8 1.73 -0.46 4.05
CA VAL A 8 3.05 0.20 3.91
C VAL A 8 2.93 1.67 3.50
N GLY A 9 1.78 2.26 3.73
CA GLY A 9 1.58 3.71 3.58
C GLY A 9 2.28 4.50 4.70
N ALA A 10 2.10 5.83 4.70
CA ALA A 10 2.76 6.71 5.67
C ALA A 10 2.54 6.29 7.13
N ALA A 11 1.31 5.91 7.50
CA ALA A 11 0.99 5.47 8.85
C ALA A 11 1.72 4.17 9.23
N GLY A 12 1.71 3.16 8.36
CA GLY A 12 2.40 1.89 8.59
C GLY A 12 3.91 2.04 8.72
N ILE A 13 4.53 2.80 7.81
CA ILE A 13 5.98 3.09 7.84
C ILE A 13 6.38 3.86 9.10
N MET A 14 5.61 4.89 9.49
CA MET A 14 5.90 5.64 10.70
C MET A 14 5.73 4.79 11.97
N ALA A 15 4.72 3.92 12.00
CA ALA A 15 4.56 2.97 13.10
C ALA A 15 5.75 1.99 13.18
N ALA A 16 6.20 1.45 12.04
CA ALA A 16 7.36 0.58 12.00
C ALA A 16 8.63 1.27 12.54
N LYS A 17 8.90 2.51 12.12
CA LYS A 17 10.01 3.33 12.64
C LYS A 17 9.90 3.53 14.16
N THR A 18 8.69 3.82 14.65
CA THR A 18 8.45 4.05 16.07
C THR A 18 8.65 2.79 16.89
N ILE A 19 8.16 1.65 16.41
CA ILE A 19 8.38 0.35 17.05
C ILE A 19 9.88 0.05 17.13
N ARG A 20 10.63 0.19 16.04
CA ARG A 20 12.08 -0.09 16.04
C ARG A 20 12.88 0.83 16.93
N LYS A 21 12.45 2.08 17.08
CA LYS A 21 13.06 3.01 18.03
C LYS A 21 12.86 2.56 19.49
N ALA A 22 11.69 1.99 19.81
CA ALA A 22 11.33 1.56 21.16
C ALA A 22 11.74 0.12 21.47
N ASP A 23 11.71 -0.76 20.46
CA ASP A 23 11.95 -2.21 20.59
C ASP A 23 12.76 -2.70 19.37
N LYS A 24 14.05 -2.95 19.59
CA LYS A 24 15.00 -3.34 18.54
C LYS A 24 15.00 -4.84 18.25
N GLU A 25 14.51 -5.67 19.17
CA GLU A 25 14.69 -7.12 19.14
C GLU A 25 13.43 -7.89 18.71
N SER A 26 12.27 -7.34 18.96
CA SER A 26 11.01 -8.00 18.62
C SER A 26 10.84 -8.18 17.12
N SER A 27 10.17 -9.26 16.70
CA SER A 27 9.86 -9.46 15.29
C SER A 27 8.84 -8.41 14.80
N LEU A 28 9.07 -7.89 13.61
CA LEU A 28 8.19 -6.92 12.96
C LEU A 28 7.90 -7.36 11.52
N THR A 29 6.64 -7.65 11.25
CA THR A 29 6.18 -8.04 9.92
C THR A 29 5.23 -6.98 9.37
N MET A 30 5.42 -6.58 8.12
CA MET A 30 4.50 -5.73 7.37
C MET A 30 3.88 -6.51 6.22
N ILE A 31 2.60 -6.29 5.96
CA ILE A 31 1.83 -6.98 4.91
C ILE A 31 1.18 -5.91 4.04
N SER A 32 1.29 -6.01 2.72
CA SER A 32 0.63 -5.09 1.80
C SER A 32 0.39 -5.68 0.42
N LEU A 33 -0.62 -5.14 -0.28
CA LEU A 33 -0.83 -5.35 -1.71
C LEU A 33 0.26 -4.68 -2.54
N ASP A 34 0.80 -3.56 -2.05
CA ASP A 34 1.85 -2.82 -2.76
C ASP A 34 3.13 -3.66 -2.87
N THR A 35 3.79 -3.58 -4.02
CA THR A 35 5.10 -4.19 -4.30
C THR A 35 6.26 -3.24 -4.01
N GLN A 36 5.95 -1.96 -3.88
CA GLN A 36 6.89 -0.89 -3.54
C GLN A 36 6.21 0.18 -2.70
N VAL A 37 6.99 0.85 -1.85
CA VAL A 37 6.49 1.98 -1.07
C VAL A 37 6.48 3.23 -1.93
N HIS A 38 5.35 3.91 -2.01
CA HIS A 38 5.21 5.14 -2.75
C HIS A 38 4.35 6.17 -2.03
N SER A 39 4.63 7.43 -2.27
CA SER A 39 3.84 8.55 -1.76
C SER A 39 2.58 8.73 -2.59
N ARG A 40 1.43 8.43 -2.00
CA ARG A 40 0.12 8.62 -2.64
C ARG A 40 -0.16 10.10 -2.96
N CYS A 41 0.41 11.01 -2.17
CA CYS A 41 0.28 12.45 -2.38
C CYS A 41 1.09 12.96 -3.58
N MET A 42 2.03 12.17 -4.11
CA MET A 42 2.93 12.57 -5.18
C MET A 42 2.64 11.87 -6.52
N LEU A 43 1.53 11.12 -6.62
CA LEU A 43 1.16 10.43 -7.87
C LEU A 43 0.92 11.38 -9.04
N HIS A 44 0.47 12.62 -8.78
CA HIS A 44 0.37 13.66 -9.81
C HIS A 44 1.73 14.00 -10.45
N ARG A 45 2.84 13.86 -9.70
CA ARG A 45 4.20 14.05 -10.22
C ARG A 45 4.65 12.94 -11.16
N TYR A 46 4.09 11.75 -10.99
CA TYR A 46 4.26 10.65 -11.94
C TYR A 46 3.51 10.95 -13.24
N LEU A 47 2.26 11.41 -13.16
CA LEU A 47 1.45 11.77 -14.31
C LEU A 47 2.01 12.97 -15.09
N SER A 48 2.66 13.92 -14.41
CA SER A 48 3.36 15.03 -15.06
C SER A 48 4.76 14.68 -15.58
N HIS A 49 5.17 13.40 -15.45
CA HIS A 49 6.52 12.90 -15.81
C HIS A 49 7.69 13.60 -15.09
N GLU A 50 7.42 14.32 -14.00
CA GLU A 50 8.46 14.95 -13.17
C GLU A 50 9.18 13.94 -12.29
N ARG A 51 8.53 12.81 -11.98
CA ARG A 51 9.07 11.70 -11.17
C ARG A 51 8.76 10.36 -11.79
N ASN A 52 9.74 9.47 -11.76
CA ASN A 52 9.51 8.06 -12.05
C ASN A 52 9.06 7.29 -10.79
N GLU A 53 8.73 6.02 -10.96
CA GLU A 53 8.24 5.15 -9.89
C GLU A 53 9.17 5.11 -8.66
N LYS A 54 10.49 5.00 -8.86
CA LYS A 54 11.47 4.96 -7.77
C LYS A 54 11.50 6.26 -6.98
N GLN A 55 11.34 7.39 -7.66
CA GLN A 55 11.35 8.73 -7.05
C GLN A 55 10.06 9.05 -6.26
N LEU A 56 9.04 8.19 -6.35
CA LEU A 56 7.85 8.29 -5.52
C LEU A 56 8.05 7.69 -4.12
N SER A 57 9.11 6.90 -3.90
CA SER A 57 9.41 6.36 -2.58
C SER A 57 9.71 7.49 -1.59
N PHE A 58 9.19 7.36 -0.38
CA PHE A 58 9.48 8.28 0.74
C PHE A 58 10.31 7.61 1.85
N ILE A 59 10.88 6.45 1.53
CA ILE A 59 11.81 5.72 2.40
C ILE A 59 13.08 5.36 1.61
N PRO A 60 14.24 5.14 2.27
CA PRO A 60 15.42 4.58 1.65
C PRO A 60 15.16 3.18 1.08
N GLU A 61 15.92 2.75 0.07
CA GLU A 61 15.78 1.43 -0.55
C GLU A 61 16.03 0.28 0.45
N ASN A 62 16.98 0.47 1.36
CA ASN A 62 17.38 -0.49 2.40
C ASN A 62 16.54 -0.42 3.69
N PHE A 63 15.45 0.37 3.70
CA PHE A 63 14.64 0.61 4.91
C PHE A 63 14.19 -0.65 5.64
N PHE A 64 13.68 -1.64 4.92
CA PHE A 64 13.17 -2.88 5.53
C PHE A 64 14.30 -3.72 6.11
N GLU A 65 15.42 -3.79 5.41
CA GLU A 65 16.62 -4.54 5.85
C GLU A 65 17.25 -3.89 7.09
N GLU A 66 17.56 -2.60 7.04
CA GLU A 66 18.14 -1.85 8.17
C GLU A 66 17.27 -1.90 9.42
N ASN A 67 15.96 -1.94 9.26
CA ASN A 67 15.02 -2.04 10.37
C ASN A 67 14.61 -3.48 10.70
N GLN A 68 15.23 -4.49 10.08
CA GLN A 68 14.92 -5.90 10.31
C GLN A 68 13.41 -6.19 10.21
N ILE A 69 12.77 -5.67 9.15
CA ILE A 69 11.34 -5.81 8.90
C ILE A 69 11.11 -6.87 7.83
N ILE A 70 10.31 -7.88 8.14
CA ILE A 70 9.83 -8.85 7.17
C ILE A 70 8.69 -8.20 6.40
N TRP A 71 8.84 -7.98 5.09
CA TRP A 71 7.79 -7.41 4.28
C TRP A 71 7.18 -8.44 3.32
N ASN A 72 5.94 -8.84 3.60
CA ASN A 72 5.11 -9.68 2.73
C ASN A 72 4.45 -8.78 1.67
N LYS A 73 5.14 -8.63 0.53
CA LYS A 73 4.72 -7.82 -0.63
C LYS A 73 3.64 -8.55 -1.44
N ALA A 74 2.80 -7.77 -2.15
CA ALA A 74 1.77 -8.30 -3.04
C ALA A 74 0.84 -9.32 -2.35
N GLN A 75 0.64 -9.16 -1.04
CA GLN A 75 -0.21 -10.05 -0.25
C GLN A 75 -1.46 -9.34 0.24
N SER A 76 -2.59 -9.99 0.02
CA SER A 76 -3.89 -9.56 0.55
C SER A 76 -4.22 -10.29 1.84
N VAL A 77 -4.74 -9.55 2.80
CA VAL A 77 -5.32 -10.14 3.99
C VAL A 77 -6.73 -10.60 3.66
N LYS A 78 -6.99 -11.88 3.91
CA LYS A 78 -8.30 -12.51 3.74
C LYS A 78 -9.15 -12.39 4.99
N GLN A 79 -8.57 -12.68 6.15
CA GLN A 79 -9.31 -12.74 7.41
C GLN A 79 -8.42 -12.47 8.62
N LEU A 80 -9.02 -11.91 9.67
CA LEU A 80 -8.44 -11.80 11.00
C LEU A 80 -9.05 -12.85 11.94
N HIS A 81 -8.19 -13.67 12.52
CA HIS A 81 -8.54 -14.61 13.58
C HIS A 81 -8.13 -13.98 14.93
N VAL A 82 -9.01 -13.13 15.48
CA VAL A 82 -8.67 -12.27 16.63
C VAL A 82 -8.39 -13.08 17.89
N LYS A 83 -9.14 -14.16 18.14
CA LYS A 83 -8.94 -15.01 19.31
C LYS A 83 -7.61 -15.74 19.27
N GLU A 84 -7.23 -16.22 18.10
CA GLU A 84 -6.00 -16.95 17.82
C GLU A 84 -4.81 -15.99 17.58
N LYS A 85 -5.08 -14.69 17.49
CA LYS A 85 -4.10 -13.65 17.14
C LYS A 85 -3.34 -13.98 15.85
N GLN A 86 -4.07 -14.27 14.79
CA GLN A 86 -3.52 -14.59 13.47
C GLN A 86 -4.15 -13.74 12.36
N VAL A 87 -3.34 -13.38 11.38
CA VAL A 87 -3.77 -12.80 10.11
C VAL A 87 -3.67 -13.87 9.05
N GLU A 88 -4.76 -14.19 8.37
CA GLU A 88 -4.80 -15.12 7.24
C GLU A 88 -4.68 -14.35 5.93
N LEU A 89 -3.73 -14.72 5.09
CA LEU A 89 -3.53 -14.18 3.74
C LEU A 89 -4.38 -14.93 2.72
N LEU A 90 -4.53 -14.38 1.51
CA LEU A 90 -5.31 -15.03 0.45
C LEU A 90 -4.72 -16.38 0.00
N ASP A 91 -3.40 -16.55 0.10
CA ASP A 91 -2.72 -17.81 -0.22
C ASP A 91 -2.85 -18.89 0.89
N GLY A 92 -3.57 -18.58 1.96
CA GLY A 92 -3.76 -19.46 3.12
C GLY A 92 -2.67 -19.37 4.17
N THR A 93 -1.61 -18.60 3.95
CA THR A 93 -0.56 -18.36 4.95
C THR A 93 -1.14 -17.67 6.17
N ARG A 94 -0.73 -18.09 7.36
CA ARG A 94 -1.12 -17.46 8.63
C ARG A 94 0.08 -16.81 9.30
N VAL A 95 -0.08 -15.54 9.66
CA VAL A 95 0.92 -14.72 10.35
C VAL A 95 0.43 -14.46 11.76
N GLU A 96 1.16 -14.95 12.75
CA GLU A 96 0.84 -14.75 14.17
C GLU A 96 1.28 -13.36 14.64
N TYR A 97 0.53 -12.78 15.58
CA TYR A 97 0.87 -11.52 16.21
C TYR A 97 0.58 -11.48 17.70
N ASP A 98 1.38 -10.75 18.46
CA ASP A 98 1.03 -10.29 19.80
C ASP A 98 0.29 -8.97 19.73
N LYS A 99 0.72 -8.06 18.82
CA LYS A 99 0.10 -6.76 18.56
C LYS A 99 -0.05 -6.54 17.05
N LEU A 100 -1.22 -6.11 16.66
CA LEU A 100 -1.59 -5.84 15.26
C LEU A 100 -1.96 -4.37 15.10
N LEU A 101 -1.40 -3.73 14.07
CA LEU A 101 -1.81 -2.42 13.57
C LEU A 101 -2.45 -2.56 12.18
N ILE A 102 -3.65 -2.04 12.03
CA ILE A 102 -4.34 -1.94 10.74
C ILE A 102 -4.13 -0.52 10.20
N ALA A 103 -3.30 -0.39 9.17
CA ALA A 103 -2.92 0.87 8.51
C ALA A 103 -3.17 0.81 6.99
N THR A 104 -4.27 0.17 6.59
CA THR A 104 -4.62 -0.12 5.19
C THR A 104 -4.97 1.12 4.38
N GLY A 105 -5.32 2.22 5.03
CA GLY A 105 -5.81 3.43 4.37
C GLY A 105 -7.23 3.25 3.80
N ALA A 106 -7.49 3.85 2.65
CA ALA A 106 -8.79 3.82 1.96
C ALA A 106 -8.60 3.63 0.45
N ASN A 107 -9.64 3.23 -0.24
CA ASN A 107 -9.69 3.18 -1.71
C ASN A 107 -10.38 4.45 -2.26
N SER A 108 -10.16 4.72 -3.55
CA SER A 108 -10.91 5.74 -4.27
C SER A 108 -12.39 5.36 -4.32
N PHE A 109 -13.24 6.34 -4.01
CA PHE A 109 -14.68 6.17 -4.13
C PHE A 109 -15.12 6.63 -5.52
N ILE A 110 -15.69 5.71 -6.31
CA ILE A 110 -16.34 6.03 -7.57
C ILE A 110 -17.84 6.13 -7.27
N PRO A 111 -18.46 7.32 -7.45
CA PRO A 111 -19.86 7.51 -7.11
C PRO A 111 -20.78 6.65 -8.01
N PRO A 112 -21.97 6.27 -7.53
CA PRO A 112 -22.92 5.46 -8.26
C PRO A 112 -23.73 6.32 -9.27
N VAL A 113 -23.03 6.99 -10.18
CA VAL A 113 -23.62 7.71 -11.30
C VAL A 113 -23.83 6.71 -12.43
N GLY A 114 -24.93 6.85 -13.16
CA GLY A 114 -25.29 5.90 -14.23
C GLY A 114 -24.13 5.69 -15.20
N ASN A 115 -23.83 4.44 -15.49
CA ASN A 115 -22.75 3.95 -16.36
C ASN A 115 -21.31 4.28 -15.94
N LEU A 116 -21.08 5.11 -14.92
CA LEU A 116 -19.73 5.55 -14.54
C LEU A 116 -18.85 4.39 -14.07
N ARG A 117 -19.41 3.46 -13.28
CA ARG A 117 -18.66 2.30 -12.76
C ARG A 117 -18.40 1.22 -13.80
N GLU A 118 -19.18 1.21 -14.88
CA GLU A 118 -19.10 0.23 -15.96
C GLU A 118 -18.25 0.75 -17.12
N ALA A 119 -17.97 2.05 -17.15
CA ALA A 119 -17.17 2.68 -18.19
C ALA A 119 -15.70 2.24 -18.11
N LYS A 120 -15.11 1.91 -19.26
CA LYS A 120 -13.75 1.36 -19.35
C LYS A 120 -12.65 2.35 -18.98
N ASN A 121 -12.90 3.65 -19.14
CA ASN A 121 -11.90 4.71 -18.99
C ASN A 121 -12.19 5.61 -17.79
N VAL A 122 -12.65 5.01 -16.67
CA VAL A 122 -12.88 5.69 -15.42
C VAL A 122 -11.89 5.19 -14.38
N PHE A 123 -11.12 6.09 -13.82
CA PHE A 123 -10.04 5.77 -12.89
C PHE A 123 -10.19 6.56 -11.58
N GLY A 124 -9.86 5.93 -10.47
CA GLY A 124 -9.51 6.66 -9.27
C GLY A 124 -8.00 6.91 -9.26
N LEU A 125 -7.51 7.92 -8.56
CA LEU A 125 -6.06 8.16 -8.39
C LEU A 125 -5.68 7.92 -6.93
N ARG A 126 -5.28 6.68 -6.63
CA ARG A 126 -4.92 6.27 -5.26
C ARG A 126 -3.67 5.41 -5.19
N HIS A 127 -3.50 4.49 -6.12
CA HIS A 127 -2.36 3.58 -6.21
C HIS A 127 -1.47 3.95 -7.39
N LEU A 128 -0.23 3.46 -7.37
CA LEU A 128 0.66 3.67 -8.52
C LEU A 128 0.09 3.03 -9.79
N SER A 129 -0.55 1.87 -9.67
CA SER A 129 -1.24 1.22 -10.79
C SER A 129 -2.33 2.09 -11.42
N ASP A 130 -3.03 2.89 -10.61
CA ASP A 130 -4.03 3.83 -11.13
C ASP A 130 -3.34 4.91 -11.97
N ALA A 131 -2.25 5.48 -11.47
CA ALA A 131 -1.47 6.49 -12.19
C ALA A 131 -0.89 5.93 -13.51
N GLN A 132 -0.40 4.69 -13.50
CA GLN A 132 0.08 4.01 -14.70
C GLN A 132 -1.04 3.79 -15.73
N ALA A 133 -2.21 3.34 -15.27
CA ALA A 133 -3.37 3.14 -16.15
C ALA A 133 -3.89 4.47 -16.74
N ILE A 134 -3.93 5.53 -15.93
CA ILE A 134 -4.28 6.88 -16.38
C ILE A 134 -3.28 7.37 -17.43
N ASP A 135 -1.98 7.27 -17.15
CA ASP A 135 -0.92 7.70 -18.07
C ASP A 135 -1.00 7.00 -19.42
N GLN A 136 -1.25 5.68 -19.38
CA GLN A 136 -1.41 4.90 -20.61
C GLN A 136 -2.66 5.31 -21.39
N SER A 137 -3.80 5.47 -20.71
CA SER A 137 -5.08 5.85 -21.38
C SER A 137 -5.05 7.28 -21.90
N ALA A 138 -4.33 8.19 -21.24
CA ALA A 138 -4.21 9.58 -21.66
C ALA A 138 -3.48 9.75 -22.99
N LYS A 139 -2.59 8.82 -23.37
CA LYS A 139 -1.88 8.86 -24.67
C LYS A 139 -2.80 8.74 -25.88
N GLU A 140 -3.93 8.08 -25.72
CA GLU A 140 -4.90 7.81 -26.79
C GLU A 140 -6.18 8.66 -26.64
N ALA A 141 -6.27 9.44 -25.56
CA ALA A 141 -7.48 10.21 -25.25
C ALA A 141 -7.49 11.56 -25.98
N GLU A 142 -8.56 11.85 -26.72
CA GLU A 142 -8.82 13.16 -27.29
C GLU A 142 -9.36 14.16 -26.25
N ASN A 143 -10.12 13.66 -25.29
CA ASN A 143 -10.73 14.47 -24.23
C ASN A 143 -10.56 13.80 -22.86
N ILE A 144 -10.20 14.61 -21.86
CA ILE A 144 -10.06 14.17 -20.47
C ILE A 144 -10.98 15.03 -19.60
N VAL A 145 -11.75 14.36 -18.74
CA VAL A 145 -12.63 15.00 -17.76
C VAL A 145 -12.12 14.62 -16.35
N ILE A 146 -12.03 15.62 -15.46
CA ILE A 146 -11.58 15.45 -14.07
C ILE A 146 -12.70 15.89 -13.12
#